data_e275c5d087d8777ba755f7086e57112a
#
_entry.id   e275c5d087d8777ba755f7086e57112a
#
_cell.length_a   1.000
_cell.length_b   1.000
_cell.length_c   1.000
_cell.angle_alpha   90.00
_cell.angle_beta   90.00
_cell.angle_gamma   90.00
#
_symmetry.space_group_name_H-M   'P 1'
#
loop_
_entity.id
_entity.type
_entity.pdbx_description
1 polymer ?
#
loop_
_entity_poly.entity_id
_entity_poly.type
_entity_poly.pdbx_seq_one_letter_code
_entity_poly.pdbx_strand_id
1 'polypeptide(L)'
;MKNGKLQSSMKTIKNTFVLGIVCAASVVSSAAHELEANENYPGKSVKAQARKEIVTFFSESLSGKTTSFDAGKPLKLSEVEHYRDVVWQLWKEANDGFKEEKLIALDTLSSASSGYWKLPDSLEPNAVMPYYWGMKGTDGIGNELPLFLYLHGSGPKEREWSTGLKICRNFDDAPSVYFIPQIPNEGEYYRWWQKAKQFAWEKLLRQSLLLGKIDPNRVYVFGISEGGYGSQRLASFYADYWAAAGPMAGGEPLKNAPAENCSNIAFSLRTGDKDTGFYRNTLTGYVREAFDSLAHQHPGYFTH
;
A
#
# COMPACT_ATOMS: atom_id res chain seq x y z
N MET A 1 -26.89 -17.01 37.06
CA MET A 1 -25.59 -17.21 37.76
C MET A 1 -24.61 -17.82 36.79
N LYS A 2 -23.40 -17.30 36.78
CA LYS A 2 -22.17 -17.62 36.03
C LYS A 2 -21.99 -16.85 34.72
N ASN A 3 -21.35 -15.66 34.89
CA ASN A 3 -20.67 -14.89 33.87
C ASN A 3 -19.47 -15.67 33.33
N GLY A 4 -19.48 -15.96 32.03
CA GLY A 4 -18.30 -16.40 31.30
C GLY A 4 -17.70 -15.21 30.55
N LYS A 5 -16.62 -14.65 31.06
CA LYS A 5 -15.79 -13.66 30.39
C LYS A 5 -15.11 -14.34 29.19
N LEU A 6 -15.53 -14.00 27.98
CA LEU A 6 -14.69 -14.19 26.79
C LEU A 6 -13.65 -13.06 26.77
N GLN A 7 -12.47 -13.34 27.26
CA GLN A 7 -11.28 -12.55 26.97
C GLN A 7 -10.84 -12.89 25.53
N SER A 8 -11.29 -12.08 24.58
CA SER A 8 -10.72 -12.05 23.24
C SER A 8 -9.32 -11.44 23.35
N SER A 9 -8.30 -12.28 23.24
CA SER A 9 -6.91 -11.87 23.10
C SER A 9 -6.72 -11.20 21.75
N MET A 10 -6.92 -9.89 21.66
CA MET A 10 -6.44 -9.06 20.56
C MET A 10 -4.91 -8.98 20.67
N LYS A 11 -4.21 -9.92 20.06
CA LYS A 11 -2.82 -9.70 19.69
C LYS A 11 -2.81 -8.73 18.50
N THR A 12 -2.79 -7.45 18.83
CA THR A 12 -2.54 -6.35 17.89
C THR A 12 -1.18 -6.60 17.25
N ILE A 13 -1.19 -6.75 15.94
CA ILE A 13 0.01 -6.88 15.11
C ILE A 13 0.70 -5.53 15.15
N LYS A 14 1.78 -5.41 15.94
CA LYS A 14 2.61 -4.21 16.07
C LYS A 14 3.51 -3.96 14.84
N ASN A 15 3.20 -4.50 13.69
CA ASN A 15 3.99 -4.29 12.46
C ASN A 15 3.75 -2.92 11.81
N THR A 16 2.74 -2.18 12.24
CA THR A 16 2.36 -0.88 11.68
C THR A 16 3.37 0.23 12.00
N PHE A 17 4.22 0.06 13.02
CA PHE A 17 5.07 1.14 13.51
C PHE A 17 6.29 1.46 12.64
N VAL A 18 6.74 0.52 11.80
CA VAL A 18 7.93 0.72 10.96
C VAL A 18 7.60 1.51 9.71
N LEU A 19 6.39 1.39 9.20
CA LEU A 19 5.96 2.05 7.99
C LEU A 19 5.41 3.47 8.20
N GLY A 20 4.81 3.77 9.36
CA GLY A 20 4.36 5.13 9.70
C GLY A 20 5.49 6.17 9.72
N ILE A 21 6.74 5.74 9.88
CA ILE A 21 7.91 6.63 9.82
C ILE A 21 8.23 7.04 8.37
N VAL A 22 7.89 6.21 7.39
CA VAL A 22 8.15 6.48 5.96
C VAL A 22 7.09 7.41 5.38
N CYS A 23 5.83 7.29 5.78
CA CYS A 23 4.73 8.09 5.24
C CYS A 23 4.67 9.54 5.75
N ALA A 24 5.25 9.84 6.93
CA ALA A 24 5.29 11.21 7.45
C ALA A 24 6.35 12.13 6.78
N ALA A 25 6.98 11.67 5.68
CA ALA A 25 8.03 12.41 4.98
C ALA A 25 7.52 13.37 3.87
N SER A 26 6.25 13.69 3.80
CA SER A 26 5.60 14.30 2.65
C SER A 26 5.52 15.81 2.60
N VAL A 27 6.53 16.53 3.04
CA VAL A 27 6.69 17.94 2.64
C VAL A 27 8.18 18.24 2.50
N VAL A 28 8.79 17.96 1.36
CA VAL A 28 9.86 18.82 0.80
C VAL A 28 10.09 18.47 -0.67
N SER A 29 9.94 19.46 -1.50
CA SER A 29 10.40 19.81 -2.82
C SER A 29 11.59 19.02 -3.39
N SER A 30 11.35 18.51 -4.60
CA SER A 30 12.25 18.35 -5.75
C SER A 30 13.70 18.83 -5.60
N ALA A 31 14.62 17.88 -5.45
CA ALA A 31 15.97 17.95 -6.02
C ALA A 31 16.55 16.54 -6.08
N ALA A 32 16.19 15.79 -7.11
CA ALA A 32 16.92 14.60 -7.49
C ALA A 32 18.20 15.07 -8.19
N HIS A 33 19.27 15.28 -7.42
CA HIS A 33 20.61 15.34 -7.95
C HIS A 33 21.23 13.94 -7.91
N GLU A 34 21.82 13.56 -9.04
CA GLU A 34 22.66 12.40 -9.22
C GLU A 34 23.54 12.16 -7.99
N LEU A 35 23.37 11.01 -7.36
CA LEU A 35 24.23 10.57 -6.27
C LEU A 35 25.57 10.11 -6.85
N GLU A 36 26.42 11.08 -7.16
CA GLU A 36 27.86 10.82 -7.09
C GLU A 36 28.19 10.37 -5.66
N ALA A 37 29.10 9.42 -5.55
CA ALA A 37 29.56 8.85 -4.29
C ALA A 37 30.10 9.95 -3.36
N ASN A 38 29.22 10.65 -2.69
CA ASN A 38 29.57 11.75 -1.80
C ASN A 38 29.93 11.15 -0.44
N GLU A 39 31.13 11.45 0.03
CA GLU A 39 31.68 10.99 1.32
C GLU A 39 30.84 11.44 2.54
N ASN A 40 29.82 12.26 2.37
CA ASN A 40 28.90 12.79 3.38
C ASN A 40 27.55 12.06 3.44
N TYR A 41 27.55 10.75 3.37
CA TYR A 41 26.33 9.95 3.53
C TYR A 41 25.73 10.13 4.94
N PRO A 42 24.44 10.51 5.11
CA PRO A 42 23.85 10.74 6.43
C PRO A 42 24.01 9.58 7.41
N GLY A 43 24.07 8.34 6.90
CA GLY A 43 24.29 7.15 7.72
C GLY A 43 25.65 7.05 8.41
N LYS A 44 26.66 7.81 8.00
CA LYS A 44 27.99 7.83 8.65
C LYS A 44 27.98 8.56 10.00
N SER A 45 26.99 9.43 10.27
CA SER A 45 26.90 10.17 11.52
C SER A 45 26.35 9.34 12.70
N VAL A 46 25.79 8.16 12.43
CA VAL A 46 25.25 7.25 13.45
C VAL A 46 26.37 6.33 13.92
N LYS A 47 26.53 6.18 15.23
CA LYS A 47 27.50 5.26 15.81
C LYS A 47 27.31 3.86 15.23
N ALA A 48 28.43 3.17 14.91
CA ALA A 48 28.40 1.86 14.24
C ALA A 48 27.52 0.82 14.96
N GLN A 49 27.46 0.87 16.30
CA GLN A 49 26.59 0.00 17.10
C GLN A 49 25.11 0.30 16.84
N ALA A 50 24.68 1.55 16.89
CA ALA A 50 23.29 1.94 16.63
C ALA A 50 22.86 1.64 15.19
N ARG A 51 23.75 1.84 14.21
CA ARG A 51 23.52 1.43 12.82
C ARG A 51 23.25 -0.08 12.74
N LYS A 52 24.10 -0.90 13.35
CA LYS A 52 23.93 -2.36 13.35
C LYS A 52 22.61 -2.77 13.99
N GLU A 53 22.24 -2.17 15.11
CA GLU A 53 20.98 -2.45 15.82
C GLU A 53 19.76 -2.13 14.95
N ILE A 54 19.73 -0.97 14.28
CA ILE A 54 18.63 -0.56 13.41
C ILE A 54 18.52 -1.48 12.20
N VAL A 55 19.63 -1.81 11.53
CA VAL A 55 19.63 -2.73 10.37
C VAL A 55 19.19 -4.12 10.81
N THR A 56 19.63 -4.61 11.96
CA THR A 56 19.21 -5.90 12.52
C THR A 56 17.70 -5.90 12.80
N PHE A 57 17.19 -4.85 13.42
CA PHE A 57 15.75 -4.68 13.70
C PHE A 57 14.92 -4.80 12.41
N PHE A 58 15.30 -4.07 11.36
CA PHE A 58 14.60 -4.14 10.07
C PHE A 58 14.72 -5.52 9.40
N SER A 59 15.90 -6.12 9.43
CA SER A 59 16.13 -7.45 8.83
C SER A 59 15.32 -8.55 9.53
N GLU A 60 15.20 -8.49 10.84
CA GLU A 60 14.39 -9.40 11.63
C GLU A 60 12.90 -9.18 11.38
N SER A 61 12.45 -7.93 11.32
CA SER A 61 11.08 -7.56 10.96
C SER A 61 10.69 -8.08 9.57
N LEU A 62 11.56 -7.91 8.56
CA LEU A 62 11.37 -8.44 7.22
C LEU A 62 11.27 -9.97 7.20
N SER A 63 11.94 -10.65 8.13
CA SER A 63 11.89 -12.09 8.30
C SER A 63 10.69 -12.58 9.11
N GLY A 64 9.77 -11.70 9.47
CA GLY A 64 8.57 -12.01 10.26
C GLY A 64 8.82 -12.27 11.74
N LYS A 65 10.03 -11.95 12.25
CA LYS A 65 10.32 -12.05 13.69
C LYS A 65 9.70 -10.88 14.44
N THR A 66 9.20 -11.15 15.63
CA THR A 66 8.78 -10.08 16.55
C THR A 66 10.02 -9.43 17.14
N THR A 67 10.23 -8.16 16.82
CA THR A 67 11.35 -7.35 17.33
C THR A 67 10.82 -6.24 18.21
N SER A 68 11.57 -5.88 19.26
CA SER A 68 11.34 -4.68 20.07
C SER A 68 12.58 -3.79 19.99
N PHE A 69 12.37 -2.50 20.03
CA PHE A 69 13.44 -1.52 20.08
C PHE A 69 13.27 -0.70 21.37
N ASP A 70 14.01 -1.09 22.42
CA ASP A 70 13.82 -0.52 23.75
C ASP A 70 14.65 0.74 24.03
N ALA A 71 15.56 1.11 23.15
CA ALA A 71 16.55 2.16 23.37
C ALA A 71 16.21 3.50 22.69
N GLY A 72 14.96 3.90 22.69
CA GLY A 72 14.56 5.21 22.17
C GLY A 72 15.12 6.35 23.00
N LYS A 73 15.73 7.35 22.35
CA LYS A 73 16.06 8.63 22.95
C LYS A 73 15.17 9.72 22.35
N PRO A 74 14.70 10.69 23.15
CA PRO A 74 14.01 11.84 22.61
C PRO A 74 14.89 12.59 21.61
N LEU A 75 14.33 12.92 20.45
CA LEU A 75 14.97 13.76 19.44
C LEU A 75 14.51 15.21 19.59
N LYS A 76 15.37 16.15 19.28
CA LYS A 76 14.95 17.53 19.07
C LYS A 76 14.19 17.62 17.76
N LEU A 77 13.20 18.48 17.68
CA LEU A 77 12.40 18.66 16.46
C LEU A 77 13.29 18.99 15.25
N SER A 78 14.35 19.78 15.43
CA SER A 78 15.31 20.12 14.40
C SER A 78 16.16 18.95 13.87
N GLU A 79 16.15 17.81 14.58
CA GLU A 79 16.93 16.62 14.21
C GLU A 79 16.07 15.56 13.48
N VAL A 80 14.75 15.73 13.50
CA VAL A 80 13.80 14.71 13.00
C VAL A 80 14.05 14.39 11.54
N GLU A 81 14.16 15.39 10.66
CA GLU A 81 14.37 15.18 9.22
C GLU A 81 15.68 14.43 8.96
N HIS A 82 16.76 14.83 9.60
CA HIS A 82 18.04 14.14 9.47
C HIS A 82 17.95 12.65 9.86
N TYR A 83 17.32 12.36 11.01
CA TYR A 83 17.20 10.96 11.44
C TYR A 83 16.21 10.16 10.59
N ARG A 84 15.20 10.79 10.00
CA ARG A 84 14.32 10.13 9.00
C ARG A 84 15.12 9.65 7.80
N ASP A 85 15.99 10.49 7.25
CA ASP A 85 16.86 10.14 6.13
C ASP A 85 17.82 9.00 6.51
N VAL A 86 18.42 9.08 7.70
CA VAL A 86 19.29 8.01 8.21
C VAL A 86 18.54 6.69 8.32
N VAL A 87 17.37 6.69 8.95
CA VAL A 87 16.55 5.48 9.12
C VAL A 87 16.11 4.92 7.78
N TRP A 88 15.74 5.77 6.82
CA TRP A 88 15.41 5.37 5.46
C TRP A 88 16.56 4.65 4.77
N GLN A 89 17.79 5.16 4.88
CA GLN A 89 18.97 4.50 4.31
C GLN A 89 19.26 3.15 4.97
N LEU A 90 19.13 3.06 6.30
CA LEU A 90 19.34 1.81 7.02
C LEU A 90 18.24 0.77 6.72
N TRP A 91 17.03 1.22 6.47
CA TRP A 91 15.94 0.36 6.01
C TRP A 91 16.21 -0.16 4.58
N LYS A 92 16.72 0.68 3.66
CA LYS A 92 17.15 0.22 2.33
C LYS A 92 18.24 -0.83 2.44
N GLU A 93 19.25 -0.60 3.28
CA GLU A 93 20.35 -1.57 3.51
C GLU A 93 19.82 -2.92 4.01
N ALA A 94 18.88 -2.93 4.96
CA ALA A 94 18.27 -4.18 5.42
C ALA A 94 17.53 -4.92 4.30
N ASN A 95 16.85 -4.18 3.42
CA ASN A 95 16.13 -4.74 2.27
C ASN A 95 17.06 -5.28 1.19
N ASP A 96 18.22 -4.67 0.97
CA ASP A 96 19.22 -5.16 0.00
C ASP A 96 19.72 -6.56 0.37
N GLY A 97 19.85 -6.82 1.67
CA GLY A 97 20.22 -8.14 2.20
C GLY A 97 19.07 -9.16 2.25
N PHE A 98 17.83 -8.73 2.05
CA PHE A 98 16.66 -9.59 2.18
C PHE A 98 16.41 -10.40 0.90
N LYS A 99 16.43 -11.74 1.03
CA LYS A 99 16.23 -12.67 -0.10
C LYS A 99 14.73 -12.91 -0.31
N GLU A 100 14.21 -12.42 -1.42
CA GLU A 100 12.85 -12.63 -1.86
C GLU A 100 12.73 -12.50 -3.38
N GLU A 101 11.61 -12.96 -3.95
CA GLU A 101 11.26 -12.67 -5.35
C GLU A 101 11.09 -11.16 -5.53
N LYS A 102 11.82 -10.58 -6.45
CA LYS A 102 11.74 -9.13 -6.72
C LYS A 102 10.65 -8.83 -7.76
N LEU A 103 10.18 -7.59 -7.78
CA LEU A 103 9.44 -7.06 -8.94
C LEU A 103 10.31 -7.22 -10.20
N ILE A 104 9.67 -7.53 -11.31
CA ILE A 104 10.36 -7.49 -12.62
C ILE A 104 10.83 -6.07 -12.91
N ALA A 105 11.76 -5.91 -13.84
CA ALA A 105 12.22 -4.59 -14.25
C ALA A 105 11.03 -3.72 -14.71
N LEU A 106 11.06 -2.43 -14.34
CA LEU A 106 10.03 -1.48 -14.77
C LEU A 106 10.24 -1.15 -16.25
N ASP A 107 9.26 -1.50 -17.07
CA ASP A 107 9.23 -1.27 -18.51
C ASP A 107 7.83 -0.75 -18.91
N THR A 108 7.60 -0.57 -20.21
CA THR A 108 6.31 -0.14 -20.74
C THR A 108 5.18 -1.10 -20.35
N LEU A 109 4.08 -0.58 -19.84
CA LEU A 109 2.91 -1.38 -19.44
C LEU A 109 2.28 -2.09 -20.63
N SER A 110 2.42 -3.41 -20.67
CA SER A 110 1.93 -4.28 -21.74
C SER A 110 1.63 -5.68 -21.22
N SER A 111 1.10 -6.54 -22.07
CA SER A 111 0.94 -7.96 -21.76
C SER A 111 2.26 -8.71 -21.59
N ALA A 112 3.36 -8.18 -22.14
CA ALA A 112 4.70 -8.75 -21.99
C ALA A 112 5.36 -8.32 -20.66
N SER A 113 4.95 -7.19 -20.06
CA SER A 113 5.45 -6.72 -18.76
C SER A 113 4.75 -7.44 -17.60
N SER A 114 4.90 -8.76 -17.53
CA SER A 114 4.24 -9.60 -16.53
C SER A 114 5.23 -10.42 -15.71
N GLY A 115 4.92 -10.58 -14.44
CA GLY A 115 5.64 -11.43 -13.51
C GLY A 115 4.65 -12.22 -12.64
N TYR A 116 5.18 -12.94 -11.68
CA TYR A 116 4.36 -13.62 -10.68
C TYR A 116 5.06 -13.63 -9.32
N TRP A 117 4.28 -13.76 -8.26
CA TRP A 117 4.76 -14.03 -6.92
C TRP A 117 4.12 -15.30 -6.38
N LYS A 118 4.91 -16.11 -5.69
CA LYS A 118 4.37 -17.14 -4.82
C LYS A 118 4.01 -16.52 -3.49
N LEU A 119 2.78 -16.72 -3.07
CA LEU A 119 2.33 -16.32 -1.74
C LEU A 119 2.53 -17.46 -0.75
N PRO A 120 2.64 -17.17 0.56
CA PRO A 120 2.86 -18.23 1.54
C PRO A 120 1.73 -19.27 1.57
N ASP A 121 2.05 -20.54 1.38
CA ASP A 121 1.06 -21.65 1.39
C ASP A 121 0.30 -21.75 2.72
N SER A 122 0.91 -21.31 3.82
CA SER A 122 0.26 -21.23 5.14
C SER A 122 -0.86 -20.19 5.21
N LEU A 123 -0.90 -19.23 4.28
CA LEU A 123 -1.93 -18.20 4.19
C LEU A 123 -2.98 -18.54 3.12
N GLU A 124 -2.56 -19.14 2.03
CA GLU A 124 -3.43 -19.56 0.92
C GLU A 124 -2.74 -20.65 0.12
N PRO A 125 -3.32 -21.89 0.05
CA PRO A 125 -2.68 -23.03 -0.57
C PRO A 125 -2.38 -22.82 -2.06
N ASN A 126 -1.17 -23.16 -2.48
CA ASN A 126 -0.70 -23.09 -3.89
C ASN A 126 -0.94 -21.73 -4.56
N ALA A 127 -0.94 -20.65 -3.79
CA ALA A 127 -1.25 -19.33 -4.29
C ALA A 127 -0.08 -18.77 -5.10
N VAL A 128 -0.30 -18.64 -6.40
CA VAL A 128 0.56 -17.92 -7.33
C VAL A 128 -0.21 -16.71 -7.85
N MET A 129 0.34 -15.52 -7.65
CA MET A 129 -0.26 -14.25 -8.07
C MET A 129 0.48 -13.72 -9.29
N PRO A 130 -0.02 -13.92 -10.52
CA PRO A 130 0.47 -13.19 -11.68
C PRO A 130 0.15 -11.71 -11.56
N TYR A 131 0.99 -10.87 -12.15
CA TYR A 131 0.74 -9.44 -12.19
C TYR A 131 1.31 -8.82 -13.48
N TYR A 132 0.69 -7.73 -13.94
CA TYR A 132 1.34 -6.80 -14.84
C TYR A 132 1.98 -5.68 -14.02
N TRP A 133 3.19 -5.32 -14.42
CA TRP A 133 3.96 -4.25 -13.81
C TRP A 133 4.60 -3.41 -14.89
N GLY A 134 4.26 -2.14 -14.97
CA GLY A 134 4.83 -1.31 -16.01
C GLY A 134 4.42 0.15 -15.94
N MET A 135 5.06 0.94 -16.77
CA MET A 135 4.90 2.38 -16.87
C MET A 135 4.09 2.74 -18.13
N LYS A 136 3.22 3.73 -17.99
CA LYS A 136 2.57 4.45 -19.10
C LYS A 136 3.31 5.75 -19.36
N GLY A 137 3.56 6.03 -20.63
CA GLY A 137 4.30 7.22 -21.04
C GLY A 137 5.80 7.09 -20.76
N THR A 138 6.55 7.94 -21.43
CA THR A 138 8.02 8.02 -21.30
C THR A 138 8.48 9.37 -20.78
N ASP A 139 7.59 10.33 -20.69
CA ASP A 139 7.90 11.71 -20.32
C ASP A 139 7.98 11.81 -18.79
N GLY A 140 9.17 12.09 -18.29
CA GLY A 140 9.41 12.22 -16.86
C GLY A 140 10.47 11.26 -16.30
N ILE A 141 11.33 10.73 -17.12
CA ILE A 141 12.52 10.00 -16.69
C ILE A 141 13.37 10.98 -15.87
N GLY A 142 13.23 10.92 -14.56
CA GLY A 142 13.85 11.84 -13.59
C GLY A 142 12.89 12.37 -12.55
N ASN A 143 11.58 12.23 -12.76
CA ASN A 143 10.56 12.56 -11.78
C ASN A 143 10.03 11.29 -11.10
N GLU A 144 9.72 11.37 -9.84
CA GLU A 144 9.01 10.33 -9.13
C GLU A 144 7.58 10.21 -9.69
N LEU A 145 7.14 8.99 -9.95
CA LEU A 145 5.89 8.67 -10.66
C LEU A 145 4.79 8.23 -9.70
N PRO A 146 3.52 8.49 -10.01
CA PRO A 146 2.41 7.91 -9.28
C PRO A 146 2.35 6.39 -9.51
N LEU A 147 2.02 5.65 -8.45
CA LEU A 147 1.75 4.22 -8.49
C LEU A 147 0.26 3.94 -8.35
N PHE A 148 -0.28 3.14 -9.24
CA PHE A 148 -1.66 2.67 -9.21
C PHE A 148 -1.72 1.16 -8.97
N LEU A 149 -2.38 0.74 -7.90
CA LEU A 149 -2.80 -0.64 -7.67
C LEU A 149 -4.24 -0.79 -8.18
N TYR A 150 -4.44 -1.58 -9.25
CA TYR A 150 -5.76 -1.89 -9.76
C TYR A 150 -6.21 -3.28 -9.35
N LEU A 151 -7.41 -3.41 -8.79
CA LEU A 151 -8.01 -4.66 -8.35
C LEU A 151 -9.22 -5.01 -9.23
N HIS A 152 -9.18 -6.16 -9.88
CA HIS A 152 -10.25 -6.58 -10.79
C HIS A 152 -11.49 -7.16 -10.08
N GLY A 153 -12.58 -7.32 -10.80
CA GLY A 153 -13.83 -7.92 -10.33
C GLY A 153 -13.79 -9.44 -10.22
N SER A 154 -14.91 -10.05 -9.79
CA SER A 154 -15.04 -11.48 -9.50
C SER A 154 -15.53 -12.33 -10.68
N GLY A 155 -15.21 -11.96 -11.91
CA GLY A 155 -15.40 -12.82 -13.08
C GLY A 155 -14.31 -13.89 -13.20
N PRO A 156 -14.26 -14.66 -14.31
CA PRO A 156 -13.16 -15.57 -14.59
C PRO A 156 -11.82 -14.83 -14.53
N LYS A 157 -10.94 -15.25 -13.63
CA LYS A 157 -9.76 -14.47 -13.20
C LYS A 157 -8.83 -14.03 -14.33
N GLU A 158 -8.60 -14.89 -15.33
CA GLU A 158 -7.75 -14.58 -16.49
C GLU A 158 -8.36 -13.47 -17.36
N ARG A 159 -9.69 -13.53 -17.54
CA ARG A 159 -10.45 -12.52 -18.30
C ARG A 159 -10.48 -11.19 -17.57
N GLU A 160 -10.77 -11.21 -16.27
CA GLU A 160 -10.79 -10.01 -15.43
C GLU A 160 -9.41 -9.34 -15.42
N TRP A 161 -8.34 -10.11 -15.26
CA TRP A 161 -6.98 -9.62 -15.26
C TRP A 161 -6.59 -8.97 -16.58
N SER A 162 -6.82 -9.66 -17.72
CA SER A 162 -6.54 -9.11 -19.04
C SER A 162 -7.40 -7.89 -19.37
N THR A 163 -8.64 -7.85 -18.90
CA THR A 163 -9.53 -6.69 -19.02
C THR A 163 -9.00 -5.53 -18.18
N GLY A 164 -8.50 -5.78 -16.98
CA GLY A 164 -7.87 -4.78 -16.11
C GLY A 164 -6.69 -4.09 -16.81
N LEU A 165 -5.83 -4.84 -17.49
CA LEU A 165 -4.76 -4.25 -18.29
C LEU A 165 -5.28 -3.30 -19.38
N LYS A 166 -6.33 -3.72 -20.10
CA LYS A 166 -6.93 -2.88 -21.16
C LYS A 166 -7.52 -1.58 -20.57
N ILE A 167 -8.24 -1.69 -19.45
CA ILE A 167 -8.83 -0.54 -18.78
C ILE A 167 -7.72 0.43 -18.33
N CYS A 168 -6.71 -0.06 -17.64
CA CYS A 168 -5.63 0.79 -17.11
C CYS A 168 -4.82 1.46 -18.20
N ARG A 169 -4.61 0.78 -19.35
CA ARG A 169 -3.92 1.40 -20.49
C ARG A 169 -4.70 2.53 -21.15
N ASN A 170 -6.03 2.53 -21.02
CA ASN A 170 -6.90 3.52 -21.65
C ASN A 170 -7.18 4.76 -20.78
N PHE A 171 -6.74 4.79 -19.52
CA PHE A 171 -6.84 6.02 -18.74
C PHE A 171 -5.86 7.08 -19.26
N ASP A 172 -6.24 8.34 -19.13
CA ASP A 172 -5.41 9.50 -19.48
C ASP A 172 -4.70 10.05 -18.23
N ASP A 173 -3.68 9.31 -17.78
CA ASP A 173 -2.97 9.54 -16.52
C ASP A 173 -1.44 9.38 -16.64
N ALA A 174 -0.92 9.37 -17.87
CA ALA A 174 0.53 9.27 -18.09
C ALA A 174 1.25 10.60 -17.72
N PRO A 175 2.49 10.54 -17.18
CA PRO A 175 3.23 9.33 -16.86
C PRO A 175 2.80 8.70 -15.53
N SER A 176 2.70 7.38 -15.48
CA SER A 176 2.23 6.63 -14.30
C SER A 176 2.72 5.19 -14.30
N VAL A 177 2.78 4.57 -13.12
CA VAL A 177 3.16 3.16 -12.96
C VAL A 177 1.97 2.37 -12.46
N TYR A 178 1.78 1.17 -12.99
CA TYR A 178 0.69 0.29 -12.62
C TYR A 178 1.18 -1.06 -12.11
N PHE A 179 0.53 -1.52 -11.04
CA PHE A 179 0.54 -2.91 -10.62
C PHE A 179 -0.88 -3.47 -10.76
N ILE A 180 -1.04 -4.48 -11.61
CA ILE A 180 -2.33 -5.07 -11.93
C ILE A 180 -2.24 -6.56 -11.62
N PRO A 181 -2.60 -7.02 -10.41
CA PRO A 181 -2.53 -8.42 -10.03
C PRO A 181 -3.70 -9.23 -10.61
N GLN A 182 -3.48 -10.53 -10.79
CA GLN A 182 -4.54 -11.53 -10.91
C GLN A 182 -4.78 -12.14 -9.53
N ILE A 183 -6.06 -12.35 -9.17
CA ILE A 183 -6.36 -13.11 -7.96
C ILE A 183 -5.75 -14.51 -8.07
N PRO A 184 -5.01 -15.02 -7.07
CA PRO A 184 -4.35 -16.32 -7.15
C PRO A 184 -5.33 -17.47 -7.33
N ASN A 185 -6.29 -17.58 -6.40
CA ASN A 185 -7.31 -18.63 -6.38
C ASN A 185 -8.71 -18.01 -6.37
N GLU A 186 -9.65 -18.73 -6.96
CA GLU A 186 -11.07 -18.39 -6.98
C GLU A 186 -11.81 -18.93 -5.75
N GLY A 187 -13.14 -18.87 -5.75
CA GLY A 187 -13.97 -19.37 -4.65
C GLY A 187 -13.82 -18.58 -3.37
N GLU A 188 -13.60 -19.24 -2.28
CA GLU A 188 -13.47 -18.61 -0.94
C GLU A 188 -12.25 -17.67 -0.83
N TYR A 189 -11.26 -17.86 -1.68
CA TYR A 189 -10.07 -17.05 -1.74
C TYR A 189 -10.20 -15.81 -2.63
N TYR A 190 -11.31 -15.63 -3.29
CA TYR A 190 -11.54 -14.49 -4.18
C TYR A 190 -11.84 -13.19 -3.40
N ARG A 191 -10.87 -12.77 -2.56
CA ARG A 191 -10.99 -11.60 -1.70
C ARG A 191 -9.65 -10.87 -1.60
N TRP A 192 -9.61 -9.61 -2.04
CA TRP A 192 -8.39 -8.80 -2.12
C TRP A 192 -7.79 -8.42 -0.75
N TRP A 193 -8.55 -8.55 0.32
CA TRP A 193 -8.16 -8.19 1.69
C TRP A 193 -7.73 -9.38 2.56
N GLN A 194 -7.69 -10.59 2.03
CA GLN A 194 -7.23 -11.75 2.78
C GLN A 194 -5.71 -11.69 3.04
N LYS A 195 -5.27 -12.36 4.10
CA LYS A 195 -3.87 -12.31 4.59
C LYS A 195 -2.82 -12.59 3.52
N ALA A 196 -3.06 -13.55 2.63
CA ALA A 196 -2.13 -13.83 1.54
C ALA A 196 -1.95 -12.62 0.61
N LYS A 197 -3.06 -11.91 0.29
CA LYS A 197 -3.00 -10.69 -0.52
C LYS A 197 -2.40 -9.53 0.25
N GLN A 198 -2.66 -9.42 1.56
CA GLN A 198 -2.00 -8.40 2.41
C GLN A 198 -0.47 -8.58 2.36
N PHE A 199 0.03 -9.82 2.42
CA PHE A 199 1.45 -10.09 2.21
C PHE A 199 1.95 -9.57 0.86
N ALA A 200 1.16 -9.72 -0.21
CA ALA A 200 1.52 -9.20 -1.53
C ALA A 200 1.51 -7.66 -1.57
N TRP A 201 0.55 -7.00 -0.89
CA TRP A 201 0.49 -5.54 -0.85
C TRP A 201 1.66 -4.93 -0.06
N GLU A 202 2.01 -5.50 1.07
CA GLU A 202 3.19 -5.09 1.84
C GLU A 202 4.48 -5.25 1.02
N LYS A 203 4.60 -6.37 0.29
CA LYS A 203 5.72 -6.62 -0.63
C LYS A 203 5.75 -5.61 -1.77
N LEU A 204 4.60 -5.31 -2.40
CA LEU A 204 4.47 -4.33 -3.47
C LEU A 204 4.92 -2.95 -3.00
N LEU A 205 4.30 -2.43 -1.94
CA LEU A 205 4.58 -1.10 -1.40
C LEU A 205 6.05 -0.95 -1.05
N ARG A 206 6.61 -1.94 -0.37
CA ARG A 206 8.03 -1.95 -0.01
C ARG A 206 8.94 -1.95 -1.23
N GLN A 207 8.75 -2.86 -2.18
CA GLN A 207 9.62 -2.98 -3.34
C GLN A 207 9.47 -1.81 -4.32
N SER A 208 8.27 -1.28 -4.50
CA SER A 208 8.05 -0.12 -5.37
C SER A 208 8.74 1.14 -4.84
N LEU A 209 8.67 1.38 -3.53
CA LEU A 209 9.34 2.53 -2.91
C LEU A 209 10.88 2.40 -2.95
N LEU A 210 11.40 1.18 -2.87
CA LEU A 210 12.85 0.93 -2.99
C LEU A 210 13.42 1.22 -4.38
N LEU A 211 12.58 1.25 -5.43
CA LEU A 211 13.02 1.59 -6.78
C LEU A 211 13.51 3.03 -6.91
N GLY A 212 13.12 3.94 -6.00
CA GLY A 212 13.45 5.35 -6.08
C GLY A 212 12.86 6.06 -7.31
N LYS A 213 11.78 5.50 -7.89
CA LYS A 213 11.04 6.05 -9.06
C LYS A 213 9.59 6.33 -8.75
N ILE A 214 9.11 5.91 -7.59
CA ILE A 214 7.73 6.09 -7.16
C ILE A 214 7.67 7.21 -6.14
N ASP A 215 6.77 8.16 -6.35
CA ASP A 215 6.45 9.19 -5.36
C ASP A 215 5.63 8.54 -4.23
N PRO A 216 6.17 8.47 -3.01
CA PRO A 216 5.48 7.85 -1.88
C PRO A 216 4.16 8.57 -1.50
N ASN A 217 3.98 9.80 -1.96
CA ASN A 217 2.78 10.60 -1.72
C ASN A 217 1.72 10.45 -2.83
N ARG A 218 2.02 9.68 -3.88
CA ARG A 218 1.14 9.45 -5.02
C ARG A 218 0.94 7.96 -5.26
N VAL A 219 0.56 7.23 -4.23
CA VAL A 219 0.20 5.81 -4.29
C VAL A 219 -1.31 5.66 -4.19
N TYR A 220 -1.92 5.01 -5.15
CA TYR A 220 -3.37 4.94 -5.33
C TYR A 220 -3.85 3.50 -5.40
N VAL A 221 -5.02 3.23 -4.79
CA VAL A 221 -5.70 1.94 -4.91
C VAL A 221 -7.10 2.13 -5.47
N PHE A 222 -7.44 1.35 -6.50
CA PHE A 222 -8.79 1.39 -7.07
C PHE A 222 -9.17 0.04 -7.66
N GLY A 223 -10.44 -0.17 -7.90
CA GLY A 223 -10.91 -1.43 -8.45
C GLY A 223 -12.40 -1.46 -8.68
N ILE A 224 -12.87 -2.49 -9.34
CA ILE A 224 -14.28 -2.65 -9.72
C ILE A 224 -14.89 -3.89 -9.08
N SER A 225 -16.15 -3.82 -8.64
CA SER A 225 -16.90 -4.93 -8.05
C SER A 225 -16.16 -5.51 -6.85
N GLU A 226 -15.68 -6.75 -6.89
CA GLU A 226 -14.84 -7.32 -5.84
C GLU A 226 -13.58 -6.49 -5.57
N GLY A 227 -12.98 -5.90 -6.63
CA GLY A 227 -11.89 -4.94 -6.51
C GLY A 227 -12.32 -3.61 -5.89
N GLY A 228 -13.57 -3.19 -6.09
CA GLY A 228 -14.16 -2.03 -5.42
C GLY A 228 -14.29 -2.23 -3.91
N TYR A 229 -14.79 -3.40 -3.48
CA TYR A 229 -14.79 -3.79 -2.06
C TYR A 229 -13.36 -3.84 -1.50
N GLY A 230 -12.44 -4.46 -2.26
CA GLY A 230 -11.03 -4.57 -1.89
C GLY A 230 -10.36 -3.21 -1.71
N SER A 231 -10.52 -2.30 -2.67
CA SER A 231 -9.91 -0.96 -2.60
C SER A 231 -10.42 -0.15 -1.41
N GLN A 232 -11.71 -0.24 -1.07
CA GLN A 232 -12.27 0.43 0.09
C GLN A 232 -11.72 -0.13 1.41
N ARG A 233 -11.63 -1.46 1.55
CA ARG A 233 -11.04 -2.10 2.74
C ARG A 233 -9.56 -1.78 2.88
N LEU A 234 -8.79 -1.86 1.78
CA LEU A 234 -7.36 -1.57 1.80
C LEU A 234 -7.11 -0.10 2.12
N ALA A 235 -7.96 0.83 1.64
CA ALA A 235 -7.87 2.23 2.01
C ALA A 235 -7.96 2.42 3.52
N SER A 236 -8.95 1.82 4.17
CA SER A 236 -9.13 1.93 5.62
C SER A 236 -8.05 1.18 6.42
N PHE A 237 -7.52 0.07 5.90
CA PHE A 237 -6.56 -0.78 6.62
C PHE A 237 -5.11 -0.29 6.48
N TYR A 238 -4.75 0.21 5.30
CA TYR A 238 -3.42 0.74 4.99
C TYR A 238 -3.44 2.25 4.75
N ALA A 239 -4.21 2.99 5.54
CA ALA A 239 -4.48 4.42 5.35
C ALA A 239 -3.22 5.28 5.20
N ASP A 240 -2.12 4.88 5.83
CA ASP A 240 -0.85 5.60 5.78
C ASP A 240 -0.11 5.50 4.44
N TYR A 241 -0.58 4.64 3.53
CA TYR A 241 0.10 4.41 2.24
C TYR A 241 -0.59 5.04 1.05
N TRP A 242 -1.90 5.30 1.16
CA TRP A 242 -2.68 5.74 0.01
C TRP A 242 -2.89 7.24 -0.01
N ALA A 243 -2.60 7.86 -1.14
CA ALA A 243 -3.01 9.23 -1.42
C ALA A 243 -4.50 9.30 -1.78
N ALA A 244 -5.01 8.28 -2.48
CA ALA A 244 -6.42 8.18 -2.77
C ALA A 244 -6.88 6.74 -2.99
N ALA A 245 -8.20 6.52 -2.84
CA ALA A 245 -8.89 5.29 -3.16
C ALA A 245 -10.05 5.51 -4.12
N GLY A 246 -10.22 4.58 -5.08
CA GLY A 246 -11.27 4.65 -6.10
C GLY A 246 -12.12 3.37 -6.15
N PRO A 247 -12.96 3.09 -5.15
CA PRO A 247 -13.89 1.96 -5.23
C PRO A 247 -14.99 2.22 -6.27
N MET A 248 -15.09 1.33 -7.26
CA MET A 248 -16.13 1.35 -8.30
C MET A 248 -17.04 0.14 -8.15
N ALA A 249 -18.36 0.36 -8.16
CA ALA A 249 -19.36 -0.68 -7.96
C ALA A 249 -19.04 -1.61 -6.77
N GLY A 250 -18.48 -1.00 -5.69
CA GLY A 250 -18.17 -1.63 -4.42
C GLY A 250 -19.32 -1.42 -3.43
N GLY A 251 -19.00 -1.05 -2.22
CA GLY A 251 -19.97 -0.78 -1.15
C GLY A 251 -19.69 -1.64 0.06
N GLU A 252 -18.58 -1.42 0.72
CA GLU A 252 -18.26 -2.09 1.98
C GLU A 252 -19.06 -1.47 3.14
N PRO A 253 -19.62 -2.29 4.02
CA PRO A 253 -20.14 -1.79 5.27
C PRO A 253 -19.07 -1.08 6.10
N LEU A 254 -19.41 0.04 6.74
CA LEU A 254 -18.49 0.83 7.57
C LEU A 254 -17.78 0.01 8.66
N LYS A 255 -18.43 -1.03 9.21
CA LYS A 255 -17.80 -1.94 10.17
C LYS A 255 -16.58 -2.71 9.63
N ASN A 256 -16.49 -2.87 8.31
CA ASN A 256 -15.39 -3.57 7.62
C ASN A 256 -14.32 -2.60 7.09
N ALA A 257 -14.71 -1.37 6.84
CA ALA A 257 -13.87 -0.30 6.32
C ALA A 257 -14.28 1.03 6.97
N PRO A 258 -13.90 1.26 8.24
CA PRO A 258 -14.26 2.48 8.97
C PRO A 258 -13.78 3.73 8.25
N ALA A 259 -14.69 4.69 8.05
CA ALA A 259 -14.39 5.95 7.39
C ALA A 259 -13.42 6.82 8.20
N GLU A 260 -13.43 6.66 9.52
CA GLU A 260 -12.59 7.39 10.47
C GLU A 260 -11.08 7.16 10.22
N ASN A 261 -10.73 6.00 9.66
CA ASN A 261 -9.33 5.67 9.33
C ASN A 261 -8.82 6.43 8.07
N CYS A 262 -9.72 7.08 7.34
CA CYS A 262 -9.43 7.60 6.00
C CYS A 262 -9.34 9.14 5.96
N SER A 263 -9.04 9.80 7.06
CA SER A 263 -8.99 11.26 7.16
C SER A 263 -8.00 11.91 6.18
N ASN A 264 -6.92 11.21 5.86
CA ASN A 264 -5.83 11.67 4.99
C ASN A 264 -5.90 11.09 3.56
N ILE A 265 -6.99 10.41 3.20
CA ILE A 265 -7.14 9.73 1.90
C ILE A 265 -8.26 10.38 1.11
N ALA A 266 -7.99 10.82 -0.11
CA ALA A 266 -9.06 11.24 -1.02
C ALA A 266 -9.83 10.02 -1.55
N PHE A 267 -11.15 10.17 -1.75
CA PHE A 267 -12.01 9.10 -2.26
C PHE A 267 -12.72 9.50 -3.55
N SER A 268 -12.79 8.55 -4.50
CA SER A 268 -13.66 8.61 -5.65
C SER A 268 -14.65 7.46 -5.60
N LEU A 269 -15.76 7.67 -4.90
CA LEU A 269 -16.86 6.69 -4.78
C LEU A 269 -17.69 6.66 -6.06
N ARG A 270 -17.70 5.52 -6.78
CA ARG A 270 -18.41 5.37 -8.05
C ARG A 270 -19.30 4.13 -8.04
N THR A 271 -20.59 4.32 -7.79
CA THR A 271 -21.60 3.26 -7.84
C THR A 271 -22.83 3.80 -8.55
N GLY A 272 -23.39 3.02 -9.48
CA GLY A 272 -24.62 3.41 -10.17
C GLY A 272 -25.79 3.46 -9.18
N ASP A 273 -26.67 4.45 -9.35
CA ASP A 273 -27.87 4.63 -8.52
C ASP A 273 -28.82 3.41 -8.56
N LYS A 274 -28.81 2.66 -9.66
CA LYS A 274 -29.57 1.43 -9.87
C LYS A 274 -28.82 0.15 -9.58
N ASP A 275 -27.59 0.23 -9.09
CA ASP A 275 -26.79 -0.94 -8.69
C ASP A 275 -27.22 -1.38 -7.28
N THR A 276 -28.37 -2.03 -7.21
CA THR A 276 -28.96 -2.55 -5.97
C THR A 276 -28.40 -3.91 -5.57
N GLY A 277 -27.65 -4.57 -6.45
CA GLY A 277 -27.02 -5.85 -6.18
C GLY A 277 -26.09 -5.74 -4.98
N PHE A 278 -26.27 -6.63 -3.99
CA PHE A 278 -25.53 -6.61 -2.72
C PHE A 278 -25.62 -5.28 -1.96
N TYR A 279 -26.68 -4.51 -2.19
CA TYR A 279 -26.91 -3.17 -1.59
C TYR A 279 -25.80 -2.16 -1.88
N ARG A 280 -25.12 -2.27 -3.01
CA ARG A 280 -23.94 -1.45 -3.33
C ARG A 280 -24.25 0.05 -3.33
N ASN A 281 -25.33 0.47 -3.99
CA ASN A 281 -25.75 1.87 -4.01
C ASN A 281 -26.04 2.40 -2.59
N THR A 282 -26.74 1.62 -1.77
CA THR A 282 -27.09 1.99 -0.39
C THR A 282 -25.83 2.09 0.49
N LEU A 283 -24.95 1.08 0.43
CA LEU A 283 -23.72 1.06 1.21
C LEU A 283 -22.75 2.18 0.79
N THR A 284 -22.66 2.48 -0.50
CA THR A 284 -21.89 3.63 -0.99
C THR A 284 -22.48 4.95 -0.47
N GLY A 285 -23.80 5.06 -0.40
CA GLY A 285 -24.48 6.20 0.23
C GLY A 285 -24.07 6.39 1.68
N TYR A 286 -24.08 5.32 2.47
CA TYR A 286 -23.66 5.38 3.89
C TYR A 286 -22.20 5.78 4.06
N VAL A 287 -21.31 5.33 3.19
CA VAL A 287 -19.90 5.74 3.22
C VAL A 287 -19.76 7.23 2.94
N ARG A 288 -20.49 7.75 1.94
CA ARG A 288 -20.50 9.19 1.63
C ARG A 288 -21.03 10.00 2.82
N GLU A 289 -22.17 9.59 3.39
CA GLU A 289 -22.75 10.26 4.56
C GLU A 289 -21.81 10.25 5.77
N ALA A 290 -21.07 9.16 5.97
CA ALA A 290 -20.06 9.07 7.03
C ALA A 290 -18.90 10.06 6.79
N PHE A 291 -18.38 10.17 5.57
CA PHE A 291 -17.35 11.16 5.24
C PHE A 291 -17.86 12.59 5.39
N ASP A 292 -19.07 12.91 4.90
CA ASP A 292 -19.68 14.23 5.05
C ASP A 292 -19.82 14.59 6.55
N SER A 293 -20.26 13.62 7.37
CA SER A 293 -20.42 13.81 8.82
C SER A 293 -19.08 14.06 9.51
N LEU A 294 -18.05 13.27 9.17
CA LEU A 294 -16.71 13.42 9.74
C LEU A 294 -16.06 14.75 9.33
N ALA A 295 -16.23 15.16 8.08
CA ALA A 295 -15.74 16.46 7.60
C ALA A 295 -16.43 17.63 8.34
N HIS A 296 -17.72 17.51 8.63
CA HIS A 296 -18.46 18.50 9.41
C HIS A 296 -18.03 18.53 10.88
N GLN A 297 -17.80 17.36 11.49
CA GLN A 297 -17.38 17.25 12.89
C GLN A 297 -15.92 17.67 13.12
N HIS A 298 -15.08 17.52 12.10
CA HIS A 298 -13.64 17.79 12.16
C HIS A 298 -13.19 18.68 11.00
N PRO A 299 -13.60 19.96 10.98
CA PRO A 299 -13.26 20.88 9.89
C PRO A 299 -11.74 20.98 9.65
N GLY A 300 -11.33 20.77 8.41
CA GLY A 300 -9.90 20.81 8.02
C GLY A 300 -9.09 19.56 8.33
N TYR A 301 -9.68 18.54 8.95
CA TYR A 301 -9.03 17.25 9.23
C TYR A 301 -9.39 16.21 8.17
N PHE A 302 -10.66 16.16 7.75
CA PHE A 302 -11.11 15.38 6.60
C PHE A 302 -11.19 16.29 5.38
N THR A 303 -10.58 15.87 4.26
CA THR A 303 -10.47 16.64 3.01
C THR A 303 -11.34 16.07 1.89
N HIS A 304 -12.46 15.44 2.24
CA HIS A 304 -13.40 14.84 1.28
C HIS A 304 -14.43 15.83 0.78
#